data_82e25a39f7ca32e69572f6dc64df998e
#
_entry.id   82e25a39f7ca32e69572f6dc64df998e
#
_cell.length_a   1.000
_cell.length_b   1.000
_cell.length_c   1.000
_cell.angle_alpha   90.00
_cell.angle_beta   90.00
_cell.angle_gamma   90.00
#
_symmetry.space_group_name_H-M   'P 1'
#
loop_
_entity.id
_entity.type
_entity.pdbx_description
1 polymer ?
#
loop_
_entity_poly.entity_id
_entity_poly.type
_entity_poly.pdbx_seq_one_letter_code
_entity_poly.pdbx_strand_id
1 'polypeptide(L)' 'MTAQTDTTGPVTTVYKVSGMSCGHCEGAVSGEISEISGVSSVTAVAKTGEVTVVSAAPLEEEAVRAAVDEAGFELAGRA' A
#
# COMPACT_ATOMS: atom_id res chain seq x y z
N MET A 1 -12.90 12.25 -24.24
CA MET A 1 -12.56 12.22 -23.73
C MET A 1 -12.29 11.60 -23.18
N THR A 2 -12.43 11.70 -23.02
CA THR A 2 -12.19 11.46 -22.33
C THR A 2 -11.95 10.86 -21.58
N ALA A 3 -12.09 10.77 -21.63
CA ALA A 3 -11.88 10.46 -20.80
C ALA A 3 -11.50 10.00 -20.05
N GLN A 4 -11.56 10.05 -20.03
CA GLN A 4 -11.01 9.95 -19.24
C GLN A 4 -11.01 9.52 -18.43
N THR A 5 -11.37 9.54 -18.59
CA THR A 5 -11.29 9.36 -17.79
C THR A 5 -11.02 8.79 -17.13
N ASP A 6 -11.23 8.73 -17.29
CA ASP A 6 -10.77 8.40 -16.75
C ASP A 6 -10.30 7.85 -16.01
N THR A 7 -10.34 7.49 -16.59
CA THR A 7 -9.36 7.29 -15.58
C THR A 7 -9.68 7.62 -14.18
N THR A 8 -10.86 7.70 -13.90
CA THR A 8 -11.28 8.05 -12.59
C THR A 8 -11.49 6.85 -11.70
N GLY A 9 -11.18 5.66 -12.16
CA GLY A 9 -11.32 4.48 -11.33
C GLY A 9 -10.22 4.38 -10.28
N PRO A 10 -10.39 3.51 -9.29
CA PRO A 10 -9.35 3.32 -8.28
C PRO A 10 -8.07 2.77 -8.87
N VAL A 11 -6.97 3.19 -8.27
CA VAL A 11 -5.64 2.72 -8.67
C VAL A 11 -5.23 1.60 -7.74
N THR A 12 -4.83 0.46 -8.30
CA THR A 12 -4.35 -0.67 -7.52
C THR A 12 -2.85 -0.78 -7.70
N THR A 13 -2.10 -0.73 -6.61
CA THR A 13 -0.65 -0.84 -6.65
C THR A 13 -0.23 -1.92 -5.67
N VAL A 14 0.71 -2.76 -6.08
CA VAL A 14 1.23 -3.83 -5.23
C VAL A 14 2.66 -3.48 -4.85
N TYR A 15 2.94 -3.50 -3.55
CA TYR A 15 4.26 -3.23 -3.01
C TYR A 15 4.81 -4.46 -2.35
N LYS A 16 6.15 -4.52 -2.26
CA LYS A 16 6.83 -5.55 -1.48
C LYS A 16 7.32 -4.95 -0.18
N VAL A 17 7.03 -5.60 0.91
CA VAL A 17 7.44 -5.15 2.24
C VAL A 17 8.23 -6.27 2.90
N SER A 18 9.42 -5.94 3.38
CA SER A 18 10.28 -6.88 4.07
C SER A 18 9.96 -6.90 5.56
N GLY A 19 10.08 -8.05 6.17
CA GLY A 19 9.94 -8.18 7.62
C GLY A 19 8.59 -8.65 8.11
N MET A 20 7.59 -8.68 7.25
CA MET A 20 6.28 -9.20 7.65
C MET A 20 6.39 -10.70 7.81
N SER A 21 5.98 -11.20 8.98
CA SER A 21 6.09 -12.63 9.24
C SER A 21 4.84 -13.22 9.88
N CYS A 22 3.84 -12.41 10.16
CA CYS A 22 2.62 -12.91 10.80
C CYS A 22 1.46 -11.95 10.53
N GLY A 23 0.26 -12.37 10.90
CA GLY A 23 -0.93 -11.54 10.70
C GLY A 23 -0.90 -10.23 11.46
N HIS A 24 -0.19 -10.18 12.58
CA HIS A 24 0.01 -8.96 13.33
C HIS A 24 0.72 -7.91 12.49
N CYS A 25 1.72 -8.37 11.74
CA CYS A 25 2.48 -7.49 10.86
C CYS A 25 1.61 -6.95 9.74
N GLU A 26 0.74 -7.80 9.21
CA GLU A 26 -0.20 -7.38 8.16
C GLU A 26 -1.07 -6.23 8.65
N GLY A 27 -1.58 -6.36 9.87
CA GLY A 27 -2.43 -5.33 10.43
C GLY A 27 -1.69 -4.02 10.66
N ALA A 28 -0.44 -4.10 11.13
CA ALA A 28 0.36 -2.91 11.38
C ALA A 28 0.63 -2.16 10.08
N VAL A 29 1.06 -2.87 9.04
CA VAL A 29 1.37 -2.26 7.76
C VAL A 29 0.12 -1.69 7.11
N SER A 30 -0.96 -2.45 7.06
CA SER A 30 -2.17 -1.98 6.42
C SER A 30 -2.78 -0.81 7.17
N GLY A 31 -2.67 -0.80 8.50
CA GLY A 31 -3.17 0.30 9.30
C GLY A 31 -2.46 1.59 9.00
N GLU A 32 -1.12 1.55 8.90
CA GLU A 32 -0.34 2.74 8.62
C GLU A 32 -0.59 3.25 7.21
N ILE A 33 -0.62 2.34 6.23
CA ILE A 33 -0.82 2.75 4.84
C ILE A 33 -2.23 3.31 4.65
N SER A 34 -3.22 2.75 5.34
CA SER A 34 -4.60 3.21 5.18
C SER A 34 -4.80 4.64 5.67
N GLU A 35 -3.86 5.17 6.47
CA GLU A 35 -3.93 6.55 6.92
C GLU A 35 -3.49 7.55 5.86
N ILE A 36 -2.90 7.09 4.77
CA ILE A 36 -2.50 7.97 3.68
C ILE A 36 -3.75 8.49 2.98
N SER A 37 -3.76 9.81 2.71
CA SER A 37 -4.89 10.42 2.01
C SER A 37 -5.10 9.76 0.65
N GLY A 38 -6.34 9.45 0.34
CA GLY A 38 -6.68 8.87 -0.94
C GLY A 38 -6.69 7.35 -0.95
N VAL A 39 -6.22 6.69 0.11
CA VAL A 39 -6.23 5.24 0.18
C VAL A 39 -7.62 4.75 0.53
N SER A 40 -8.16 3.85 -0.30
CA SER A 40 -9.48 3.26 -0.08
C SER A 40 -9.40 1.96 0.70
N SER A 41 -8.42 1.11 0.36
CA SER A 41 -8.26 -0.14 1.08
C SER A 41 -6.84 -0.63 0.93
N VAL A 42 -6.42 -1.47 1.87
CA VAL A 42 -5.08 -2.05 1.89
C VAL A 42 -5.22 -3.52 2.27
N THR A 43 -4.57 -4.39 1.52
CA THR A 43 -4.51 -5.80 1.84
C THR A 43 -3.05 -6.22 1.93
N ALA A 44 -2.62 -6.63 3.10
CA ALA A 44 -1.25 -7.07 3.33
C ALA A 44 -1.24 -8.58 3.49
N VAL A 45 -0.29 -9.24 2.81
CA VAL A 45 -0.13 -10.68 2.89
C VAL A 45 1.28 -10.97 3.35
N ALA A 46 1.42 -11.36 4.62
CA ALA A 46 2.73 -11.61 5.22
C ALA A 46 3.44 -12.77 4.54
N LYS A 47 2.68 -13.75 4.10
CA LYS A 47 3.23 -14.96 3.51
C LYS A 47 4.09 -14.66 2.28
N THR A 48 3.67 -13.68 1.48
CA THR A 48 4.39 -13.32 0.26
C THR A 48 5.13 -12.00 0.39
N GLY A 49 4.85 -11.24 1.44
CA GLY A 49 5.41 -9.92 1.62
C GLY A 49 4.77 -8.86 0.74
N GLU A 50 3.66 -9.17 0.12
CA GLU A 50 3.00 -8.24 -0.79
C GLU A 50 1.91 -7.46 -0.09
N VAL A 51 1.82 -6.17 -0.44
CA VAL A 51 0.79 -5.29 0.07
C VAL A 51 0.08 -4.67 -1.12
N THR A 52 -1.21 -4.95 -1.24
CA THR A 52 -2.02 -4.40 -2.32
C THR A 52 -2.76 -3.18 -1.80
N VAL A 53 -2.56 -2.05 -2.45
CA VAL A 53 -3.16 -0.79 -2.03
C VAL A 53 -4.08 -0.29 -3.12
N VAL A 54 -5.33 -0.03 -2.75
CA VAL A 54 -6.31 0.57 -3.65
C VAL A 54 -6.51 2.02 -3.22
N SER A 55 -6.32 2.94 -4.15
CA SER A 55 -6.40 4.36 -3.84
C SER A 55 -7.13 5.10 -4.95
N ALA A 56 -7.63 6.29 -4.62
CA ALA A 56 -8.36 7.11 -5.58
C ALA A 56 -7.43 7.69 -6.65
N ALA A 57 -6.14 7.81 -6.32
CA ALA A 57 -5.15 8.35 -7.23
C ALA A 57 -3.82 7.66 -6.95
N PRO A 58 -2.86 7.70 -7.89
CA PRO A 58 -1.56 7.08 -7.65
C PRO A 58 -0.90 7.67 -6.41
N LEU A 59 -0.33 6.82 -5.58
CA LEU A 59 0.35 7.24 -4.36
C LEU A 59 1.82 7.47 -4.65
N GLU A 60 2.41 8.38 -3.89
CA GLU A 60 3.85 8.56 -3.94
C GLU A 60 4.52 7.44 -3.16
N GLU A 61 5.56 6.89 -3.74
CA GLU A 61 6.28 5.79 -3.09
C GLU A 61 6.85 6.22 -1.75
N GLU A 62 7.28 7.48 -1.64
CA GLU A 62 7.81 7.96 -0.37
C GLU A 62 6.77 7.97 0.73
N ALA A 63 5.52 8.27 0.38
CA ALA A 63 4.46 8.25 1.38
C ALA A 63 4.23 6.83 1.88
N VAL A 64 4.26 5.86 0.97
CA VAL A 64 4.10 4.46 1.34
C VAL A 64 5.29 3.98 2.15
N ARG A 65 6.50 4.39 1.76
CA ARG A 65 7.71 4.03 2.49
C ARG A 65 7.65 4.55 3.92
N ALA A 66 7.22 5.80 4.09
CA ALA A 66 7.13 6.37 5.43
C ALA A 66 6.13 5.61 6.29
N ALA A 67 5.00 5.22 5.70
CA ALA A 67 4.00 4.44 6.43
C ALA A 67 4.55 3.07 6.83
N VAL A 68 5.27 2.42 5.93
CA VAL A 68 5.87 1.12 6.22
C VAL A 68 6.92 1.25 7.31
N ASP A 69 7.72 2.31 7.25
CA ASP A 69 8.72 2.57 8.29
C ASP A 69 8.06 2.79 9.65
N GLU A 70 6.95 3.53 9.68
CA GLU A 70 6.23 3.77 10.92
C GLU A 70 5.70 2.46 11.51
N ALA A 71 5.35 1.52 10.66
CA ALA A 71 4.90 0.21 11.12
C ALA A 71 6.04 -0.67 11.60
N GLY A 72 7.28 -0.25 11.37
CA GLY A 72 8.46 -1.00 11.81
C GLY A 72 8.97 -1.99 10.78
N PHE A 73 8.65 -1.79 9.52
CA PHE A 73 9.07 -2.68 8.44
C PHE A 73 9.81 -1.87 7.38
N GLU A 74 10.16 -2.53 6.30
CA GLU A 74 10.94 -1.88 5.25
C GLU A 74 10.25 -2.10 3.90
N LEU A 75 10.08 -1.02 3.15
CA LEU A 75 9.53 -1.11 1.80
C LEU A 75 10.63 -1.54 0.86
N ALA A 76 10.45 -2.71 0.24
CA ALA A 76 11.43 -3.24 -0.70
C ALA A 76 11.21 -2.74 -2.12
N GLY A 77 10.06 -2.14 -2.39
CA GLY A 77 9.75 -1.61 -3.71
C GLY A 77 8.38 -2.10 -4.16
N ARG A 78 8.13 -1.96 -5.45
CA ARG A 78 6.89 -2.47 -6.03
C ARG A 78 7.08 -3.91 -6.44
N ALA A 79 6.01 -4.68 -6.32
CA ALA A 79 6.02 -6.06 -6.75
C ALA A 79 5.87 -6.16 -8.26
#